data_b2fb9dd147cd421e362b717628b6e8f5
#
_entry.id   b2fb9dd147cd421e362b717628b6e8f5
#
_cell.length_a   1.000
_cell.length_b   1.000
_cell.length_c   1.000
_cell.angle_alpha   90.00
_cell.angle_beta   90.00
_cell.angle_gamma   90.00
#
_symmetry.space_group_name_H-M   'P 1'
#
loop_
_entity.id
_entity.type
_entity.pdbx_description
1 polymer ?
#
loop_
_entity_poly.entity_id
_entity_poly.type
_entity_poly.pdbx_seq_one_letter_code
_entity_poly.pdbx_strand_id
1 'polypeptide(L)'
;MDEVCEGKDFSFPAEEERVLRLWEELDAFHEQLRRTAGGEEFVFYDGPPFATGLPHYGHLLAGSIKDAVARHHAMRGRHVARRFGWDCHGVPVERAVDEALRIATRAQVLEMGVASYNDACRGVVTRYVAEWEAVVTRMGRWVDFEDGYKTMDIKFMESVWWVFAQLWDKDLVYKSFKVMPYSTGMKTPLSNFEAGQHRQFVPAETAMVSFPVVGDVDNAALVKDKSNGSVYIVAETRLDQLPVTVKVTGKKPGPSKGSSGAAKNGLDTESYELLEKIHGSSLVGLRYTPLFDYFSELQDTAFRVVADNCVADDTGTGVVHFAPAFGEDDYRVCLASGIVENECDNVCSNQQE
;
A
#
# COMPACT_ATOMS: atom_id res chain seq x y z
N MET A 1 -12.07 51.03 8.51
CA MET A 1 -10.84 50.36 9.02
C MET A 1 -10.18 51.16 10.15
N ASP A 2 -10.94 51.86 10.92
CA ASP A 2 -10.40 52.94 11.74
C ASP A 2 -10.24 52.62 13.25
N GLU A 3 -10.39 51.37 13.63
CA GLU A 3 -10.11 50.92 15.00
C GLU A 3 -9.39 49.59 14.99
N VAL A 4 -8.08 49.67 14.87
CA VAL A 4 -7.22 48.59 15.37
C VAL A 4 -7.23 48.71 16.88
N CYS A 5 -7.82 47.75 17.58
CA CYS A 5 -7.75 47.71 19.05
C CYS A 5 -6.29 47.53 19.45
N GLU A 6 -5.69 48.59 19.99
CA GLU A 6 -4.35 48.54 20.58
C GLU A 6 -4.45 48.38 22.08
N GLY A 7 -3.72 47.45 22.67
CA GLY A 7 -3.57 47.37 24.10
C GLY A 7 -3.79 45.99 24.73
N LYS A 8 -3.98 45.98 26.06
CA LYS A 8 -4.14 44.76 26.87
C LYS A 8 -5.42 43.96 26.61
N ASP A 9 -6.41 44.61 25.97
CA ASP A 9 -7.73 44.03 25.67
C ASP A 9 -7.84 43.46 24.25
N PHE A 10 -6.74 43.41 23.48
CA PHE A 10 -6.70 42.83 22.13
C PHE A 10 -6.87 41.31 22.21
N SER A 11 -7.92 40.81 21.53
CA SER A 11 -8.20 39.39 21.42
C SER A 11 -8.20 38.95 19.95
N PHE A 12 -7.23 38.16 19.53
CA PHE A 12 -7.19 37.59 18.16
C PHE A 12 -8.49 36.91 17.74
N PRO A 13 -9.09 36.01 18.56
CA PRO A 13 -10.35 35.37 18.20
C PRO A 13 -11.49 36.35 17.96
N ALA A 14 -11.61 37.39 18.77
CA ALA A 14 -12.69 38.41 18.66
C ALA A 14 -12.52 39.26 17.38
N GLU A 15 -11.26 39.64 17.06
CA GLU A 15 -10.98 40.37 15.83
C GLU A 15 -11.17 39.52 14.58
N GLU A 16 -10.79 38.25 14.61
CA GLU A 16 -11.05 37.30 13.52
C GLU A 16 -12.56 37.18 13.24
N GLU A 17 -13.37 37.03 14.26
CA GLU A 17 -14.84 36.98 14.10
C GLU A 17 -15.40 38.28 13.55
N ARG A 18 -14.85 39.44 13.95
CA ARG A 18 -15.23 40.72 13.37
C ARG A 18 -14.89 40.81 11.88
N VAL A 19 -13.73 40.32 11.49
CA VAL A 19 -13.32 40.29 10.09
C VAL A 19 -14.19 39.33 9.27
N LEU A 20 -14.55 38.16 9.80
CA LEU A 20 -15.46 37.23 9.13
C LEU A 20 -16.84 37.88 8.87
N ARG A 21 -17.42 38.55 9.85
CA ARG A 21 -18.68 39.29 9.64
C ARG A 21 -18.56 40.39 8.59
N LEU A 22 -17.45 41.14 8.59
CA LEU A 22 -17.19 42.17 7.56
C LEU A 22 -17.09 41.54 6.16
N TRP A 23 -16.44 40.39 6.01
CA TRP A 23 -16.34 39.70 4.75
C TRP A 23 -17.69 39.18 4.24
N GLU A 24 -18.55 38.73 5.13
CA GLU A 24 -19.92 38.34 4.83
C GLU A 24 -20.76 39.54 4.39
N GLU A 25 -20.74 40.67 5.15
CA GLU A 25 -21.44 41.93 4.81
C GLU A 25 -21.01 42.47 3.43
N LEU A 26 -19.74 42.36 3.08
CA LEU A 26 -19.17 42.83 1.82
C LEU A 26 -19.28 41.83 0.68
N ASP A 27 -19.74 40.60 0.95
CA ASP A 27 -19.65 39.49 -0.01
C ASP A 27 -18.24 39.37 -0.62
N ALA A 28 -17.22 39.47 0.23
CA ALA A 28 -15.84 39.76 -0.15
C ALA A 28 -15.25 38.71 -1.07
N PHE A 29 -15.58 37.45 -0.89
CA PHE A 29 -15.08 36.36 -1.76
C PHE A 29 -15.67 36.43 -3.17
N HIS A 30 -16.98 36.58 -3.31
CA HIS A 30 -17.61 36.69 -4.63
C HIS A 30 -17.30 38.02 -5.29
N GLU A 31 -17.11 39.12 -4.52
CA GLU A 31 -16.66 40.38 -5.06
C GLU A 31 -15.24 40.25 -5.66
N GLN A 32 -14.34 39.53 -5.00
CA GLN A 32 -13.03 39.24 -5.59
C GLN A 32 -13.14 38.47 -6.91
N LEU A 33 -14.01 37.44 -6.97
CA LEU A 33 -14.24 36.68 -8.21
C LEU A 33 -14.78 37.58 -9.33
N ARG A 34 -15.74 38.48 -9.00
CA ARG A 34 -16.28 39.46 -9.95
C ARG A 34 -15.20 40.42 -10.48
N ARG A 35 -14.34 40.94 -9.59
CA ARG A 35 -13.25 41.85 -9.97
C ARG A 35 -12.16 41.21 -10.82
N THR A 36 -11.94 39.94 -10.66
CA THR A 36 -10.92 39.21 -11.44
C THR A 36 -11.51 38.48 -12.65
N ALA A 37 -12.83 38.59 -12.89
CA ALA A 37 -13.48 37.99 -14.05
C ALA A 37 -12.86 38.50 -15.37
N GLY A 38 -12.48 37.59 -16.25
CA GLY A 38 -11.78 37.92 -17.51
C GLY A 38 -10.28 38.14 -17.35
N GLY A 39 -9.70 38.05 -16.18
CA GLY A 39 -8.27 38.00 -15.94
C GLY A 39 -7.63 36.66 -16.34
N GLU A 40 -6.29 36.60 -16.27
CA GLU A 40 -5.56 35.36 -16.47
C GLU A 40 -6.04 34.32 -15.45
N GLU A 41 -6.43 33.13 -15.91
CA GLU A 41 -6.86 32.06 -15.00
C GLU A 41 -5.68 31.43 -14.26
N PHE A 42 -5.84 31.25 -12.97
CA PHE A 42 -5.04 30.34 -12.18
C PHE A 42 -5.91 29.17 -11.77
N VAL A 43 -5.75 28.04 -12.47
CA VAL A 43 -6.52 26.84 -12.22
C VAL A 43 -6.06 26.22 -10.93
N PHE A 44 -7.00 26.05 -10.00
CA PHE A 44 -6.77 25.47 -8.68
C PHE A 44 -7.76 24.34 -8.44
N TYR A 45 -7.23 23.13 -8.25
CA TYR A 45 -8.01 21.97 -7.84
C TYR A 45 -7.80 21.69 -6.36
N ASP A 46 -8.88 21.60 -5.61
CA ASP A 46 -8.84 21.19 -4.22
C ASP A 46 -8.80 19.66 -4.11
N GLY A 47 -7.89 19.11 -3.30
CA GLY A 47 -7.90 17.70 -2.95
C GLY A 47 -9.09 17.43 -2.01
N PRO A 48 -10.10 16.65 -2.45
CA PRO A 48 -11.33 16.49 -1.68
C PRO A 48 -11.10 15.62 -0.44
N PRO A 49 -11.50 16.07 0.76
CA PRO A 49 -11.49 15.24 1.96
C PRO A 49 -12.71 14.31 2.03
N PHE A 50 -12.60 13.26 2.86
CA PHE A 50 -13.77 12.51 3.33
C PHE A 50 -14.47 13.25 4.45
N ALA A 51 -15.78 13.47 4.36
CA ALA A 51 -16.60 14.01 5.46
C ALA A 51 -17.18 12.89 6.37
N THR A 52 -16.41 11.81 6.57
CA THR A 52 -16.77 10.71 7.49
C THR A 52 -16.43 11.01 8.94
N GLY A 53 -15.65 12.06 9.19
CA GLY A 53 -15.28 12.58 10.50
C GLY A 53 -15.06 14.08 10.48
N LEU A 54 -14.83 14.66 11.66
CA LEU A 54 -14.50 16.08 11.82
C LEU A 54 -13.11 16.39 11.28
N PRO A 55 -12.83 17.63 10.82
CA PRO A 55 -11.50 18.02 10.40
C PRO A 55 -10.50 17.96 11.56
N HIS A 56 -9.32 17.45 11.27
CA HIS A 56 -8.18 17.42 12.20
C HIS A 56 -7.10 18.44 11.81
N TYR A 57 -6.10 18.63 12.64
CA TYR A 57 -5.02 19.62 12.40
C TYR A 57 -4.33 19.50 11.05
N GLY A 58 -4.17 18.30 10.51
CA GLY A 58 -3.62 18.10 9.16
C GLY A 58 -4.48 18.74 8.08
N HIS A 59 -5.80 18.65 8.19
CA HIS A 59 -6.73 19.30 7.28
C HIS A 59 -6.69 20.85 7.42
N LEU A 60 -6.56 21.36 8.65
CA LEU A 60 -6.42 22.79 8.89
C LEU A 60 -5.14 23.35 8.28
N LEU A 61 -4.01 22.67 8.47
CA LEU A 61 -2.74 23.04 7.86
C LEU A 61 -2.81 23.04 6.33
N ALA A 62 -3.29 21.94 5.74
CA ALA A 62 -3.46 21.85 4.29
C ALA A 62 -4.40 22.94 3.77
N GLY A 63 -5.52 23.19 4.43
CA GLY A 63 -6.48 24.23 4.10
C GLY A 63 -5.86 25.64 4.11
N SER A 64 -5.04 25.93 5.12
CA SER A 64 -4.35 27.23 5.23
C SER A 64 -3.34 27.43 4.09
N ILE A 65 -2.59 26.40 3.72
CA ILE A 65 -1.64 26.45 2.58
C ILE A 65 -2.40 26.67 1.27
N LYS A 66 -3.48 25.93 1.04
CA LYS A 66 -4.34 26.08 -0.14
C LYS A 66 -4.89 27.51 -0.26
N ASP A 67 -5.40 28.06 0.85
CA ASP A 67 -5.95 29.42 0.86
C ASP A 67 -4.87 30.47 0.59
N ALA A 68 -3.71 30.36 1.21
CA ALA A 68 -2.59 31.27 1.01
C ALA A 68 -2.16 31.32 -0.47
N VAL A 69 -2.03 30.17 -1.14
CA VAL A 69 -1.67 30.09 -2.56
C VAL A 69 -2.77 30.72 -3.43
N ALA A 70 -4.02 30.34 -3.21
CA ALA A 70 -5.15 30.85 -3.99
C ALA A 70 -5.32 32.38 -3.82
N ARG A 71 -5.20 32.91 -2.58
CA ARG A 71 -5.23 34.36 -2.31
C ARG A 71 -4.06 35.09 -2.95
N HIS A 72 -2.86 34.55 -2.87
CA HIS A 72 -1.69 35.16 -3.50
C HIS A 72 -1.92 35.41 -4.99
N HIS A 73 -2.41 34.40 -5.72
CA HIS A 73 -2.69 34.54 -7.15
C HIS A 73 -3.85 35.51 -7.42
N ALA A 74 -4.92 35.44 -6.63
CA ALA A 74 -6.05 36.36 -6.77
C ALA A 74 -5.66 37.81 -6.47
N MET A 75 -4.81 38.09 -5.48
CA MET A 75 -4.29 39.43 -5.18
C MET A 75 -3.37 39.94 -6.27
N ARG A 76 -2.82 39.11 -7.13
CA ARG A 76 -2.05 39.49 -8.32
C ARG A 76 -2.95 39.73 -9.54
N GLY A 77 -4.27 39.73 -9.38
CA GLY A 77 -5.23 39.99 -10.44
C GLY A 77 -5.62 38.78 -11.27
N ARG A 78 -5.20 37.55 -10.88
CA ARG A 78 -5.62 36.33 -11.56
C ARG A 78 -7.01 35.91 -11.11
N HIS A 79 -7.77 35.35 -12.04
CA HIS A 79 -9.04 34.71 -11.71
C HIS A 79 -8.78 33.33 -11.12
N VAL A 80 -9.24 33.09 -9.88
CA VAL A 80 -9.04 31.83 -9.17
C VAL A 80 -10.40 31.32 -8.68
N ALA A 81 -11.03 30.46 -9.48
CA ALA A 81 -12.22 29.74 -9.03
C ALA A 81 -11.82 28.71 -7.95
N ARG A 82 -12.55 28.70 -6.83
CA ARG A 82 -12.26 27.82 -5.69
C ARG A 82 -13.54 27.10 -5.33
N ARG A 83 -13.61 25.83 -5.69
CA ARG A 83 -14.77 24.96 -5.40
C ARG A 83 -14.34 23.93 -4.39
N PHE A 84 -15.16 23.71 -3.34
CA PHE A 84 -14.89 22.65 -2.39
C PHE A 84 -15.26 21.29 -3.01
N GLY A 85 -14.48 20.26 -2.67
CA GLY A 85 -14.74 18.91 -3.14
C GLY A 85 -14.89 17.92 -2.00
N TRP A 86 -15.65 16.84 -2.24
CA TRP A 86 -15.83 15.76 -1.28
C TRP A 86 -15.45 14.43 -1.90
N ASP A 87 -14.57 13.69 -1.24
CA ASP A 87 -14.30 12.30 -1.58
C ASP A 87 -15.39 11.40 -0.98
N CYS A 88 -16.00 10.56 -1.81
CA CYS A 88 -17.22 9.85 -1.45
C CYS A 88 -17.13 8.33 -1.62
N HIS A 89 -15.99 7.78 -2.01
CA HIS A 89 -15.86 6.36 -2.34
C HIS A 89 -14.76 5.67 -1.52
N GLY A 90 -14.81 4.35 -1.55
CA GLY A 90 -13.72 3.49 -1.12
C GLY A 90 -13.89 2.89 0.26
N VAL A 91 -12.87 2.13 0.62
CA VAL A 91 -12.77 1.30 1.82
C VAL A 91 -13.11 2.03 3.13
N PRO A 92 -12.69 3.29 3.38
CA PRO A 92 -13.04 3.97 4.64
C PRO A 92 -14.54 4.16 4.83
N VAL A 93 -15.28 4.42 3.76
CA VAL A 93 -16.73 4.60 3.80
C VAL A 93 -17.43 3.26 4.00
N GLU A 94 -17.07 2.26 3.20
CA GLU A 94 -17.65 0.91 3.31
C GLU A 94 -17.43 0.34 4.71
N ARG A 95 -16.22 0.48 5.26
CA ARG A 95 -15.92 0.01 6.61
C ARG A 95 -16.78 0.68 7.68
N ALA A 96 -16.99 2.00 7.59
CA ALA A 96 -17.83 2.72 8.53
C ALA A 96 -19.29 2.24 8.47
N VAL A 97 -19.79 1.92 7.27
CA VAL A 97 -21.14 1.38 7.06
C VAL A 97 -21.22 -0.07 7.55
N ASP A 98 -20.24 -0.90 7.22
CA ASP A 98 -20.17 -2.31 7.66
C ASP A 98 -20.18 -2.42 9.18
N GLU A 99 -19.37 -1.59 9.85
CA GLU A 99 -19.33 -1.54 11.32
C GLU A 99 -20.68 -1.08 11.90
N ALA A 100 -21.30 -0.04 11.34
CA ALA A 100 -22.58 0.50 11.81
C ALA A 100 -23.75 -0.47 11.62
N LEU A 101 -23.77 -1.20 10.48
CA LEU A 101 -24.81 -2.15 10.12
C LEU A 101 -24.49 -3.59 10.53
N ARG A 102 -23.30 -3.83 11.11
CA ARG A 102 -22.80 -5.17 11.49
C ARG A 102 -22.74 -6.14 10.31
N ILE A 103 -22.33 -5.64 9.15
CA ILE A 103 -22.13 -6.43 7.95
C ILE A 103 -20.72 -7.05 8.01
N ALA A 104 -20.64 -8.36 7.83
CA ALA A 104 -19.37 -9.10 7.84
C ALA A 104 -19.07 -9.78 6.49
N THR A 105 -20.06 -9.89 5.61
CA THR A 105 -19.92 -10.64 4.36
C THR A 105 -20.60 -9.92 3.19
N ARG A 106 -20.03 -10.12 1.99
CA ARG A 106 -20.65 -9.63 0.75
C ARG A 106 -22.08 -10.16 0.55
N ALA A 107 -22.36 -11.37 1.00
CA ALA A 107 -23.70 -11.94 0.92
C ALA A 107 -24.75 -11.09 1.65
N GLN A 108 -24.42 -10.57 2.83
CA GLN A 108 -25.28 -9.66 3.58
C GLN A 108 -25.56 -8.35 2.84
N VAL A 109 -24.55 -7.80 2.14
CA VAL A 109 -24.74 -6.62 1.28
C VAL A 109 -25.73 -6.91 0.15
N LEU A 110 -25.60 -8.08 -0.50
CA LEU A 110 -26.50 -8.49 -1.57
C LEU A 110 -27.92 -8.76 -1.06
N GLU A 111 -28.07 -9.33 0.13
CA GLU A 111 -29.36 -9.56 0.79
C GLU A 111 -30.03 -8.23 1.15
N MET A 112 -29.29 -7.26 1.68
CA MET A 112 -29.79 -5.90 1.95
C MET A 112 -30.18 -5.16 0.66
N GLY A 113 -29.53 -5.47 -0.44
CA GLY A 113 -29.64 -4.80 -1.72
C GLY A 113 -28.62 -3.68 -1.90
N VAL A 114 -27.92 -3.69 -3.04
CA VAL A 114 -26.85 -2.74 -3.36
C VAL A 114 -27.31 -1.27 -3.29
N ALA A 115 -28.54 -0.97 -3.72
CA ALA A 115 -29.09 0.38 -3.66
C ALA A 115 -29.19 0.88 -2.21
N SER A 116 -29.75 0.06 -1.31
CA SER A 116 -29.91 0.41 0.12
C SER A 116 -28.54 0.57 0.81
N TYR A 117 -27.58 -0.28 0.46
CA TYR A 117 -26.21 -0.17 0.95
C TYR A 117 -25.54 1.14 0.48
N ASN A 118 -25.67 1.47 -0.81
CA ASN A 118 -25.14 2.72 -1.35
C ASN A 118 -25.79 3.96 -0.72
N ASP A 119 -27.09 3.90 -0.40
CA ASP A 119 -27.78 5.00 0.29
C ASP A 119 -27.25 5.18 1.73
N ALA A 120 -26.96 4.09 2.42
CA ALA A 120 -26.27 4.16 3.70
C ALA A 120 -24.87 4.80 3.59
N CYS A 121 -24.09 4.42 2.54
CA CYS A 121 -22.78 5.04 2.25
C CYS A 121 -22.92 6.55 1.98
N ARG A 122 -23.92 6.98 1.18
CA ARG A 122 -24.18 8.41 0.93
C ARG A 122 -24.46 9.17 2.23
N GLY A 123 -25.23 8.57 3.14
CA GLY A 123 -25.49 9.15 4.46
C GLY A 123 -24.24 9.36 5.31
N VAL A 124 -23.28 8.44 5.22
CA VAL A 124 -22.01 8.53 5.96
C VAL A 124 -21.10 9.61 5.38
N VAL A 125 -20.94 9.66 4.05
CA VAL A 125 -19.99 10.59 3.40
C VAL A 125 -20.45 12.05 3.44
N THR A 126 -21.73 12.31 3.70
CA THR A 126 -22.27 13.67 3.82
C THR A 126 -22.53 14.09 5.26
N ARG A 127 -22.25 13.22 6.22
CA ARG A 127 -22.64 13.40 7.63
C ARG A 127 -22.08 14.66 8.28
N TYR A 128 -20.83 15.02 8.00
CA TYR A 128 -20.13 16.11 8.66
C TYR A 128 -19.88 17.32 7.75
N VAL A 129 -20.59 17.41 6.63
CA VAL A 129 -20.39 18.51 5.65
C VAL A 129 -20.61 19.89 6.28
N ALA A 130 -21.67 20.04 7.08
CA ALA A 130 -21.98 21.32 7.74
C ALA A 130 -20.93 21.73 8.78
N GLU A 131 -20.44 20.77 9.55
CA GLU A 131 -19.37 21.00 10.53
C GLU A 131 -18.05 21.34 9.84
N TRP A 132 -17.73 20.71 8.73
CA TRP A 132 -16.58 21.06 7.91
C TRP A 132 -16.67 22.48 7.37
N GLU A 133 -17.81 22.87 6.81
CA GLU A 133 -18.07 24.22 6.32
C GLU A 133 -17.87 25.25 7.42
N ALA A 134 -18.46 25.01 8.60
CA ALA A 134 -18.29 25.88 9.74
C ALA A 134 -16.82 26.05 10.16
N VAL A 135 -16.06 24.96 10.23
CA VAL A 135 -14.63 25.01 10.59
C VAL A 135 -13.79 25.70 9.53
N VAL A 136 -14.00 25.39 8.25
CA VAL A 136 -13.24 25.99 7.14
C VAL A 136 -13.54 27.48 7.02
N THR A 137 -14.80 27.88 7.19
CA THR A 137 -15.21 29.29 7.22
C THR A 137 -14.59 30.00 8.43
N ARG A 138 -14.58 29.38 9.61
CA ARG A 138 -13.94 29.92 10.82
C ARG A 138 -12.43 30.14 10.65
N MET A 139 -11.77 29.28 9.85
CA MET A 139 -10.36 29.43 9.44
C MET A 139 -10.13 30.60 8.49
N GLY A 140 -11.19 31.24 8.01
CA GLY A 140 -11.13 32.35 7.06
C GLY A 140 -10.81 31.96 5.64
N ARG A 141 -10.95 30.68 5.29
CA ARG A 141 -10.70 30.19 3.94
C ARG A 141 -11.82 30.62 2.97
N TRP A 142 -11.44 31.18 1.83
CA TRP A 142 -12.36 31.56 0.77
C TRP A 142 -12.52 30.42 -0.24
N VAL A 143 -13.64 29.74 -0.20
CA VAL A 143 -13.97 28.59 -1.07
C VAL A 143 -15.49 28.47 -1.18
N ASP A 144 -15.97 28.08 -2.35
CA ASP A 144 -17.38 27.87 -2.63
C ASP A 144 -17.81 26.46 -2.20
N PHE A 145 -18.74 26.39 -1.25
CA PHE A 145 -19.36 25.14 -0.78
C PHE A 145 -20.65 24.83 -1.54
N GLU A 146 -21.36 25.84 -2.05
CA GLU A 146 -22.64 25.67 -2.72
C GLU A 146 -22.46 25.04 -4.10
N ASP A 147 -21.51 25.53 -4.90
CA ASP A 147 -21.10 24.94 -6.19
C ASP A 147 -19.97 23.91 -6.01
N GLY A 148 -19.94 23.26 -4.86
CA GLY A 148 -19.01 22.17 -4.56
C GLY A 148 -19.27 20.94 -5.44
N TYR A 149 -18.26 20.05 -5.54
CA TYR A 149 -18.41 18.77 -6.25
C TYR A 149 -18.29 17.59 -5.29
N LYS A 150 -18.90 16.49 -5.66
CA LYS A 150 -18.76 15.20 -4.97
C LYS A 150 -18.29 14.16 -5.97
N THR A 151 -17.32 13.33 -5.58
CA THR A 151 -16.85 12.26 -6.48
C THR A 151 -17.94 11.24 -6.83
N MET A 152 -19.04 11.21 -6.06
CA MET A 152 -20.22 10.39 -6.34
C MET A 152 -21.23 11.05 -7.29
N ASP A 153 -21.03 12.31 -7.70
CA ASP A 153 -21.92 12.97 -8.65
C ASP A 153 -21.81 12.34 -10.04
N ILE A 154 -22.93 12.11 -10.71
CA ILE A 154 -22.95 11.46 -12.03
C ILE A 154 -22.05 12.19 -13.02
N LYS A 155 -22.09 13.51 -13.06
CA LYS A 155 -21.25 14.32 -13.97
C LYS A 155 -19.76 14.15 -13.67
N PHE A 156 -19.39 13.98 -12.40
CA PHE A 156 -18.00 13.70 -12.02
C PHE A 156 -17.60 12.32 -12.53
N MET A 157 -18.41 11.29 -12.28
CA MET A 157 -18.15 9.93 -12.73
C MET A 157 -18.08 9.82 -14.26
N GLU A 158 -18.99 10.48 -14.99
CA GLU A 158 -18.91 10.55 -16.45
C GLU A 158 -17.61 11.17 -16.95
N SER A 159 -17.14 12.24 -16.30
CA SER A 159 -15.87 12.88 -16.65
C SER A 159 -14.68 11.95 -16.44
N VAL A 160 -14.66 11.17 -15.34
CA VAL A 160 -13.63 10.16 -15.08
C VAL A 160 -13.66 9.06 -16.13
N TRP A 161 -14.83 8.57 -16.49
CA TRP A 161 -14.99 7.54 -17.54
C TRP A 161 -14.57 8.05 -18.92
N TRP A 162 -14.90 9.31 -19.22
CA TRP A 162 -14.46 9.94 -20.47
C TRP A 162 -12.92 10.02 -20.53
N VAL A 163 -12.26 10.46 -19.45
CA VAL A 163 -10.78 10.49 -19.38
C VAL A 163 -10.21 9.08 -19.55
N PHE A 164 -10.81 8.08 -18.90
CA PHE A 164 -10.35 6.70 -19.04
C PHE A 164 -10.48 6.22 -20.50
N ALA A 165 -11.58 6.52 -21.18
CA ALA A 165 -11.76 6.19 -22.59
C ALA A 165 -10.69 6.87 -23.47
N GLN A 166 -10.36 8.15 -23.19
CA GLN A 166 -9.28 8.85 -23.93
C GLN A 166 -7.89 8.20 -23.72
N LEU A 167 -7.63 7.67 -22.52
CA LEU A 167 -6.40 6.94 -22.25
C LEU A 167 -6.39 5.57 -22.94
N TRP A 168 -7.53 4.90 -22.96
CA TRP A 168 -7.71 3.63 -23.69
C TRP A 168 -7.45 3.79 -25.18
N ASP A 169 -8.07 4.80 -25.80
CA ASP A 169 -7.91 5.10 -27.24
C ASP A 169 -6.47 5.47 -27.63
N LYS A 170 -5.63 5.79 -26.65
CA LYS A 170 -4.20 6.09 -26.82
C LYS A 170 -3.29 4.92 -26.45
N ASP A 171 -3.84 3.72 -26.21
CA ASP A 171 -3.10 2.53 -25.77
C ASP A 171 -2.27 2.74 -24.48
N LEU A 172 -2.73 3.67 -23.61
CA LEU A 172 -2.08 3.95 -22.32
C LEU A 172 -2.64 3.12 -21.16
N VAL A 173 -3.67 2.32 -21.42
CA VAL A 173 -4.31 1.43 -20.45
C VAL A 173 -4.15 -0.01 -20.89
N TYR A 174 -3.58 -0.83 -20.02
CA TYR A 174 -3.36 -2.24 -20.28
C TYR A 174 -3.65 -3.09 -19.03
N LYS A 175 -3.90 -4.38 -19.22
CA LYS A 175 -4.02 -5.34 -18.12
C LYS A 175 -2.64 -5.85 -17.76
N SER A 176 -2.36 -5.99 -16.45
CA SER A 176 -1.11 -6.56 -15.98
C SER A 176 -1.30 -7.17 -14.60
N PHE A 177 -0.38 -8.06 -14.22
CA PHE A 177 -0.28 -8.56 -12.87
C PHE A 177 0.61 -7.66 -12.02
N LYS A 178 0.25 -7.50 -10.76
CA LYS A 178 1.06 -6.81 -9.76
C LYS A 178 0.90 -7.48 -8.41
N VAL A 179 2.00 -7.70 -7.72
CA VAL A 179 1.96 -8.13 -6.32
C VAL A 179 1.53 -6.93 -5.47
N MET A 180 0.48 -7.11 -4.70
CA MET A 180 -0.10 -6.07 -3.84
C MET A 180 -0.32 -6.58 -2.44
N PRO A 181 -0.14 -5.73 -1.40
CA PRO A 181 -0.61 -6.06 -0.06
C PRO A 181 -2.10 -6.39 -0.08
N TYR A 182 -2.49 -7.42 0.64
CA TYR A 182 -3.87 -7.88 0.67
C TYR A 182 -4.38 -7.98 2.10
N SER A 183 -5.49 -7.33 2.39
CA SER A 183 -6.17 -7.45 3.69
C SER A 183 -7.07 -8.67 3.72
N THR A 184 -6.73 -9.66 4.53
CA THR A 184 -7.59 -10.83 4.74
C THR A 184 -8.87 -10.49 5.51
N GLY A 185 -8.82 -9.46 6.36
CA GLY A 185 -9.98 -8.97 7.11
C GLY A 185 -11.00 -8.26 6.22
N MET A 186 -10.52 -7.42 5.32
CA MET A 186 -11.36 -6.66 4.39
C MET A 186 -11.57 -7.37 3.04
N LYS A 187 -10.80 -8.43 2.78
CA LYS A 187 -10.84 -9.23 1.55
C LYS A 187 -10.63 -8.40 0.28
N THR A 188 -9.69 -7.46 0.35
CA THR A 188 -9.36 -6.54 -0.75
C THR A 188 -7.87 -6.23 -0.79
N PRO A 189 -7.30 -5.95 -1.98
CA PRO A 189 -5.99 -5.35 -2.08
C PRO A 189 -5.94 -3.99 -1.40
N LEU A 190 -4.79 -3.65 -0.83
CA LEU A 190 -4.53 -2.37 -0.19
C LEU A 190 -3.57 -1.53 -1.03
N SER A 191 -3.72 -0.22 -0.98
CA SER A 191 -2.68 0.69 -1.46
C SER A 191 -1.42 0.60 -0.59
N ASN A 192 -0.27 1.00 -1.12
CA ASN A 192 0.98 1.05 -0.34
C ASN A 192 0.86 1.98 0.88
N PHE A 193 0.07 3.04 0.75
CA PHE A 193 -0.20 3.96 1.85
C PHE A 193 -0.98 3.27 2.99
N GLU A 194 -2.07 2.58 2.67
CA GLU A 194 -2.87 1.85 3.65
C GLU A 194 -2.08 0.73 4.31
N ALA A 195 -1.34 -0.05 3.52
CA ALA A 195 -0.49 -1.14 4.02
C ALA A 195 0.67 -0.65 4.89
N GLY A 196 1.10 0.61 4.72
CA GLY A 196 2.16 1.24 5.51
C GLY A 196 1.74 1.65 6.91
N GLN A 197 0.43 1.77 7.17
CA GLN A 197 -0.09 2.26 8.45
C GLN A 197 -0.08 1.17 9.52
N HIS A 198 0.22 1.58 10.77
CA HIS A 198 0.12 0.72 11.96
C HIS A 198 0.86 -0.62 11.86
N ARG A 199 2.03 -0.64 11.19
CA ARG A 199 2.86 -1.85 11.12
C ARG A 199 3.31 -2.28 12.51
N GLN A 200 3.21 -3.58 12.79
CA GLN A 200 3.63 -4.19 14.02
C GLN A 200 4.47 -5.44 13.74
N PHE A 201 5.45 -5.70 14.61
CA PHE A 201 6.15 -6.97 14.58
C PHE A 201 5.26 -8.02 15.24
N VAL A 202 4.98 -9.08 14.50
CA VAL A 202 4.23 -10.24 14.99
C VAL A 202 5.10 -11.48 14.91
N PRO A 203 5.03 -12.38 15.89
CA PRO A 203 5.71 -13.67 15.81
C PRO A 203 5.10 -14.48 14.67
N ALA A 204 5.97 -15.01 13.80
CA ALA A 204 5.59 -15.91 12.73
C ALA A 204 6.36 -17.22 12.86
N GLU A 205 5.67 -18.33 12.71
CA GLU A 205 6.30 -19.65 12.68
C GLU A 205 6.99 -19.83 11.31
N THR A 206 8.25 -20.28 11.34
CA THR A 206 9.03 -20.59 10.16
C THR A 206 9.40 -22.07 10.17
N ALA A 207 9.38 -22.70 8.99
CA ALA A 207 9.83 -24.06 8.81
C ALA A 207 11.06 -24.08 7.90
N MET A 208 12.07 -24.83 8.29
CA MET A 208 13.19 -25.17 7.44
C MET A 208 12.83 -26.45 6.69
N VAL A 209 12.87 -26.38 5.37
CA VAL A 209 12.49 -27.49 4.49
C VAL A 209 13.64 -27.79 3.55
N SER A 210 13.78 -29.08 3.18
CA SER A 210 14.76 -29.51 2.17
C SER A 210 14.07 -29.88 0.88
N PHE A 211 14.70 -29.52 -0.24
CA PHE A 211 14.25 -29.88 -1.58
C PHE A 211 15.27 -30.85 -2.20
N PRO A 212 14.85 -32.06 -2.60
CA PRO A 212 15.73 -33.00 -3.28
C PRO A 212 16.21 -32.42 -4.60
N VAL A 213 17.53 -32.41 -4.82
CA VAL A 213 18.13 -31.96 -6.07
C VAL A 213 17.97 -33.05 -7.12
N VAL A 214 17.70 -32.68 -8.37
CA VAL A 214 17.58 -33.59 -9.51
C VAL A 214 18.90 -33.61 -10.29
N GLY A 215 19.50 -34.79 -10.46
CA GLY A 215 20.78 -35.00 -11.15
C GLY A 215 21.99 -35.00 -10.22
N ASP A 216 23.16 -35.22 -10.81
CA ASP A 216 24.42 -35.18 -10.08
C ASP A 216 24.88 -33.74 -9.90
N VAL A 217 25.26 -33.40 -8.67
CA VAL A 217 25.79 -32.08 -8.31
C VAL A 217 27.30 -32.21 -8.21
N ASP A 218 27.98 -32.06 -9.34
CA ASP A 218 29.42 -31.91 -9.35
C ASP A 218 29.77 -30.50 -8.83
N ASN A 219 30.48 -30.41 -7.70
CA ASN A 219 31.01 -29.17 -7.13
C ASN A 219 29.98 -28.23 -6.46
N ALA A 220 29.12 -28.71 -5.57
CA ALA A 220 28.28 -27.86 -4.70
C ALA A 220 28.86 -27.76 -3.29
N ALA A 221 28.77 -26.60 -2.62
CA ALA A 221 29.10 -26.48 -1.19
C ALA A 221 28.22 -27.45 -0.41
N LEU A 222 28.80 -28.54 -0.03
CA LEU A 222 28.10 -29.69 0.46
C LEU A 222 28.44 -29.87 1.94
N VAL A 223 27.40 -29.96 2.76
CA VAL A 223 27.53 -30.32 4.15
C VAL A 223 26.89 -31.70 4.34
N LYS A 224 27.68 -32.65 4.75
CA LYS A 224 27.21 -34.02 4.97
C LYS A 224 26.79 -34.23 6.41
N ASP A 225 25.58 -34.70 6.59
CA ASP A 225 25.07 -35.19 7.86
C ASP A 225 25.68 -36.58 8.16
N LYS A 226 26.48 -36.66 9.20
CA LYS A 226 27.15 -37.90 9.59
C LYS A 226 26.20 -38.98 10.13
N SER A 227 25.01 -38.61 10.55
CA SER A 227 24.01 -39.52 11.13
C SER A 227 23.29 -40.38 10.08
N ASN A 228 23.01 -39.78 8.91
CA ASN A 228 22.21 -40.39 7.85
C ASN A 228 22.92 -40.40 6.48
N GLY A 229 24.05 -39.69 6.35
CA GLY A 229 24.79 -39.58 5.12
C GLY A 229 24.22 -38.63 4.07
N SER A 230 23.13 -37.93 4.39
CA SER A 230 22.53 -36.92 3.50
C SER A 230 23.47 -35.73 3.31
N VAL A 231 23.44 -35.16 2.11
CA VAL A 231 24.28 -34.02 1.74
C VAL A 231 23.36 -32.82 1.46
N TYR A 232 23.67 -31.69 2.10
CA TYR A 232 22.89 -30.47 2.00
C TYR A 232 23.67 -29.34 1.35
N ILE A 233 22.98 -28.49 0.61
CA ILE A 233 23.46 -27.21 0.10
C ILE A 233 22.91 -26.12 1.03
N VAL A 234 23.80 -25.29 1.60
CA VAL A 234 23.43 -24.19 2.52
C VAL A 234 24.47 -23.10 2.42
N ALA A 235 24.11 -21.85 2.69
CA ALA A 235 25.10 -20.78 2.77
C ALA A 235 26.08 -20.99 3.93
N GLU A 236 27.36 -20.68 3.70
CA GLU A 236 28.41 -20.85 4.70
C GLU A 236 28.11 -20.06 5.99
N THR A 237 27.59 -18.86 5.86
CA THR A 237 27.19 -17.99 6.97
C THR A 237 26.04 -18.55 7.82
N ARG A 238 25.36 -19.59 7.34
CA ARG A 238 24.16 -20.19 7.95
C ARG A 238 24.32 -21.66 8.34
N LEU A 239 25.54 -22.11 8.45
CA LEU A 239 25.85 -23.49 8.88
C LEU A 239 25.35 -23.80 10.32
N ASP A 240 25.20 -22.78 11.14
CA ASP A 240 24.65 -22.86 12.49
C ASP A 240 23.12 -23.09 12.52
N GLN A 241 22.45 -22.92 11.39
CA GLN A 241 20.99 -23.14 11.25
C GLN A 241 20.65 -24.58 10.87
N LEU A 242 21.62 -25.41 10.55
CA LEU A 242 21.37 -26.83 10.28
C LEU A 242 20.79 -27.52 11.50
N PRO A 243 19.77 -28.41 11.32
CA PRO A 243 19.12 -29.07 12.45
C PRO A 243 20.10 -29.96 13.21
N VAL A 244 20.33 -29.66 14.49
CA VAL A 244 21.16 -30.52 15.36
C VAL A 244 20.37 -31.75 15.75
N THR A 245 20.87 -32.94 15.39
CA THR A 245 20.27 -34.21 15.79
C THR A 245 20.50 -34.44 17.29
N VAL A 246 19.60 -33.90 18.12
CA VAL A 246 19.63 -34.16 19.57
C VAL A 246 19.31 -35.65 19.79
N LYS A 247 20.26 -36.45 20.25
CA LYS A 247 19.99 -37.77 20.79
C LYS A 247 19.01 -37.60 21.95
N VAL A 248 17.75 -37.98 21.76
CA VAL A 248 16.73 -37.96 22.81
C VAL A 248 17.10 -38.94 23.91
N THR A 249 17.90 -38.49 24.86
CA THR A 249 18.03 -39.15 26.16
C THR A 249 16.79 -38.77 26.94
N GLY A 250 15.91 -39.70 27.14
CA GLY A 250 14.54 -39.70 27.71
C GLY A 250 14.18 -38.78 28.88
N LYS A 251 14.50 -37.49 28.82
CA LYS A 251 13.97 -36.47 29.73
C LYS A 251 13.10 -35.50 28.93
N LYS A 252 11.81 -35.37 29.32
CA LYS A 252 10.88 -34.37 28.78
C LYS A 252 11.53 -32.99 28.88
N PRO A 253 11.56 -32.20 27.77
CA PRO A 253 12.04 -30.82 27.82
C PRO A 253 11.04 -29.99 28.64
N GLY A 254 11.53 -29.30 29.66
CA GLY A 254 10.82 -28.24 30.34
C GLY A 254 10.73 -27.01 29.41
N PRO A 255 9.83 -26.03 29.70
CA PRO A 255 9.65 -24.86 28.85
C PRO A 255 11.00 -24.11 28.73
N SER A 256 11.52 -24.01 27.52
CA SER A 256 12.74 -23.29 27.21
C SER A 256 12.52 -21.79 27.42
N LYS A 257 13.17 -21.22 28.44
CA LYS A 257 13.37 -19.77 28.51
C LYS A 257 14.30 -19.39 27.37
N GLY A 258 13.86 -18.44 26.54
CA GLY A 258 14.66 -17.89 25.45
C GLY A 258 16.05 -17.47 25.97
N SER A 259 17.06 -18.19 25.56
CA SER A 259 18.44 -17.82 25.79
C SER A 259 18.90 -16.94 24.62
N SER A 260 19.00 -15.64 24.85
CA SER A 260 19.85 -14.75 24.06
C SER A 260 21.32 -15.12 24.34
N GLY A 261 21.77 -16.24 23.81
CA GLY A 261 23.18 -16.62 23.79
C GLY A 261 23.77 -16.14 22.48
N ALA A 262 24.86 -15.38 22.55
CA ALA A 262 25.66 -14.99 21.41
C ALA A 262 25.97 -16.21 20.54
N ALA A 263 25.51 -16.21 19.28
CA ALA A 263 25.71 -17.25 18.31
C ALA A 263 27.23 -17.51 18.14
N LYS A 264 27.66 -18.71 18.41
CA LYS A 264 28.95 -19.20 17.93
C LYS A 264 28.75 -19.47 16.43
N ASN A 265 29.21 -18.57 15.59
CA ASN A 265 29.27 -18.79 14.13
C ASN A 265 30.18 -19.98 13.86
N GLY A 266 29.62 -21.17 13.66
CA GLY A 266 30.39 -22.35 13.34
C GLY A 266 29.51 -23.59 13.12
N LEU A 267 29.94 -24.42 12.16
CA LEU A 267 29.37 -25.74 11.91
C LEU A 267 29.50 -26.62 13.16
N ASP A 268 28.43 -27.31 13.51
CA ASP A 268 28.51 -28.40 14.48
C ASP A 268 29.27 -29.59 13.86
N THR A 269 30.58 -29.60 14.09
CA THR A 269 31.50 -30.61 13.53
C THR A 269 31.29 -32.00 14.07
N GLU A 270 30.52 -32.18 15.15
CA GLU A 270 30.17 -33.50 15.65
C GLU A 270 29.09 -34.15 14.77
N SER A 271 28.10 -33.36 14.35
CA SER A 271 26.96 -33.82 13.55
C SER A 271 27.18 -33.70 12.04
N TYR A 272 27.99 -32.74 11.60
CA TYR A 272 28.16 -32.39 10.19
C TYR A 272 29.62 -32.38 9.75
N GLU A 273 29.83 -32.65 8.48
CA GLU A 273 31.11 -32.58 7.79
C GLU A 273 31.00 -31.63 6.58
N LEU A 274 31.82 -30.57 6.57
CA LEU A 274 31.93 -29.68 5.40
C LEU A 274 32.76 -30.40 4.32
N LEU A 275 32.14 -30.70 3.19
CA LEU A 275 32.79 -31.38 2.08
C LEU A 275 33.48 -30.40 1.15
N GLU A 276 32.80 -29.37 0.70
CA GLU A 276 33.33 -28.40 -0.25
C GLU A 276 32.67 -27.02 -0.07
N LYS A 277 33.33 -25.95 -0.52
CA LYS A 277 32.79 -24.59 -0.62
C LYS A 277 32.77 -24.13 -2.05
N ILE A 278 31.62 -23.67 -2.51
CA ILE A 278 31.46 -23.18 -3.88
C ILE A 278 30.82 -21.78 -3.89
N HIS A 279 30.90 -21.12 -5.02
CA HIS A 279 30.23 -19.87 -5.25
C HIS A 279 28.76 -20.12 -5.61
N GLY A 280 27.81 -19.37 -5.01
CA GLY A 280 26.37 -19.56 -5.24
C GLY A 280 25.95 -19.48 -6.71
N SER A 281 26.68 -18.71 -7.52
CA SER A 281 26.41 -18.61 -8.97
C SER A 281 26.57 -19.94 -9.73
N SER A 282 27.36 -20.89 -9.20
CA SER A 282 27.51 -22.21 -9.80
C SER A 282 26.28 -23.11 -9.61
N LEU A 283 25.37 -22.73 -8.74
CA LEU A 283 24.10 -23.43 -8.53
C LEU A 283 23.00 -23.02 -9.53
N VAL A 284 23.20 -21.96 -10.29
CA VAL A 284 22.18 -21.46 -11.22
C VAL A 284 21.83 -22.53 -12.26
N GLY A 285 20.53 -22.77 -12.40
CA GLY A 285 19.98 -23.79 -13.27
C GLY A 285 19.82 -25.18 -12.63
N LEU A 286 20.38 -25.40 -11.43
CA LEU A 286 20.18 -26.64 -10.71
C LEU A 286 18.67 -26.85 -10.45
N ARG A 287 18.18 -28.05 -10.78
CA ARG A 287 16.77 -28.41 -10.60
C ARG A 287 16.55 -29.15 -9.32
N TYR A 288 15.36 -28.98 -8.77
CA TYR A 288 14.93 -29.66 -7.54
C TYR A 288 13.50 -30.18 -7.65
N THR A 289 13.18 -31.16 -6.83
CA THR A 289 11.82 -31.69 -6.71
C THR A 289 11.04 -30.84 -5.69
N PRO A 290 9.87 -30.27 -6.05
CA PRO A 290 9.05 -29.53 -5.12
C PRO A 290 8.50 -30.45 -4.02
N LEU A 291 8.05 -29.84 -2.88
CA LEU A 291 7.49 -30.60 -1.76
C LEU A 291 6.14 -31.25 -2.07
N PHE A 292 5.41 -30.67 -3.01
CA PHE A 292 4.07 -31.09 -3.41
C PHE A 292 3.98 -31.12 -4.94
N ASP A 293 3.09 -31.94 -5.46
CA ASP A 293 2.88 -32.11 -6.92
C ASP A 293 2.06 -30.97 -7.56
N TYR A 294 1.79 -29.90 -6.80
CA TYR A 294 1.13 -28.71 -7.34
C TYR A 294 2.01 -28.07 -8.40
N PHE A 295 1.40 -27.62 -9.49
CA PHE A 295 2.09 -26.96 -10.61
C PHE A 295 3.16 -27.82 -11.29
N SER A 296 3.00 -29.15 -11.27
CA SER A 296 3.91 -30.09 -11.94
C SER A 296 4.03 -29.85 -13.44
N GLU A 297 3.02 -29.23 -14.05
CA GLU A 297 3.00 -28.76 -15.44
C GLU A 297 4.07 -27.69 -15.74
N LEU A 298 4.53 -26.96 -14.72
CA LEU A 298 5.58 -25.94 -14.84
C LEU A 298 6.99 -26.51 -14.60
N GLN A 299 7.15 -27.83 -14.53
CA GLN A 299 8.42 -28.46 -14.20
C GLN A 299 9.55 -28.06 -15.15
N ASP A 300 9.25 -27.76 -16.40
CA ASP A 300 10.28 -27.38 -17.41
C ASP A 300 10.78 -25.94 -17.24
N THR A 301 9.96 -25.04 -16.70
CA THR A 301 10.27 -23.62 -16.54
C THR A 301 10.57 -23.21 -15.09
N ALA A 302 9.89 -23.82 -14.13
CA ALA A 302 10.04 -23.56 -12.69
C ALA A 302 10.97 -24.58 -11.99
N PHE A 303 10.95 -24.63 -10.69
CA PHE A 303 11.66 -25.58 -9.81
C PHE A 303 13.17 -25.69 -10.09
N ARG A 304 13.81 -24.54 -10.31
CA ARG A 304 15.25 -24.40 -10.54
C ARG A 304 15.85 -23.26 -9.75
N VAL A 305 17.12 -23.33 -9.47
CA VAL A 305 17.87 -22.29 -8.79
C VAL A 305 18.12 -21.12 -9.74
N VAL A 306 17.82 -19.92 -9.26
CA VAL A 306 18.13 -18.64 -9.92
C VAL A 306 18.97 -17.77 -8.98
N ALA A 307 19.70 -16.78 -9.50
CA ALA A 307 20.50 -15.87 -8.70
C ALA A 307 19.99 -14.45 -8.82
N ASP A 308 19.86 -13.76 -7.69
CA ASP A 308 19.53 -12.34 -7.64
C ASP A 308 20.13 -11.67 -6.40
N ASN A 309 20.37 -10.37 -6.49
CA ASN A 309 20.97 -9.57 -5.42
C ASN A 309 20.03 -9.30 -4.24
N CYS A 310 18.73 -9.62 -4.34
CA CYS A 310 17.78 -9.51 -3.22
C CYS A 310 18.00 -10.59 -2.15
N VAL A 311 18.75 -11.65 -2.45
CA VAL A 311 19.04 -12.72 -1.51
C VAL A 311 20.25 -12.35 -0.66
N ALA A 312 20.02 -12.21 0.64
CA ALA A 312 21.09 -11.98 1.62
C ALA A 312 21.53 -13.29 2.27
N ASP A 313 22.78 -13.33 2.70
CA ASP A 313 23.38 -14.51 3.36
C ASP A 313 23.26 -14.48 4.89
N ASP A 314 22.66 -13.41 5.45
CA ASP A 314 22.46 -13.18 6.88
C ASP A 314 21.06 -13.58 7.39
N THR A 315 20.18 -14.02 6.50
CA THR A 315 18.79 -14.42 6.84
C THR A 315 18.45 -15.83 6.34
N GLY A 316 17.59 -16.55 7.06
CA GLY A 316 17.14 -17.88 6.71
C GLY A 316 18.30 -18.89 6.56
N THR A 317 18.34 -19.64 5.48
CA THR A 317 19.40 -20.60 5.12
C THR A 317 20.39 -20.02 4.10
N GLY A 318 20.19 -18.78 3.65
CA GLY A 318 20.92 -18.17 2.52
C GLY A 318 20.46 -18.69 1.15
N VAL A 319 19.51 -19.60 1.13
CA VAL A 319 18.79 -20.09 -0.06
C VAL A 319 17.32 -19.80 0.16
N VAL A 320 16.74 -18.92 -0.66
CA VAL A 320 15.37 -18.44 -0.51
C VAL A 320 14.47 -19.15 -1.50
N HIS A 321 13.31 -19.63 -1.03
CA HIS A 321 12.27 -20.16 -1.90
C HIS A 321 11.39 -19.01 -2.40
N PHE A 322 11.38 -18.75 -3.70
CA PHE A 322 10.59 -17.70 -4.31
C PHE A 322 9.16 -18.16 -4.60
N ALA A 323 8.20 -17.34 -4.18
CA ALA A 323 6.78 -17.53 -4.43
C ALA A 323 6.22 -16.30 -5.18
N PRO A 324 6.21 -16.31 -6.53
CA PRO A 324 5.99 -15.11 -7.35
C PRO A 324 4.67 -14.39 -7.11
N ALA A 325 3.65 -15.08 -6.57
CA ALA A 325 2.37 -14.45 -6.24
C ALA A 325 2.35 -13.72 -4.88
N PHE A 326 3.39 -13.89 -4.04
CA PHE A 326 3.38 -13.46 -2.64
C PHE A 326 4.48 -12.47 -2.25
N GLY A 327 5.42 -12.17 -3.15
CA GLY A 327 6.48 -11.20 -2.92
C GLY A 327 6.78 -10.37 -4.17
N GLU A 328 7.07 -9.08 -3.98
CA GLU A 328 7.39 -8.18 -5.10
C GLU A 328 8.74 -8.56 -5.75
N ASP A 329 9.75 -8.84 -4.93
CA ASP A 329 11.04 -9.34 -5.41
C ASP A 329 10.92 -10.72 -6.02
N ASP A 330 10.13 -11.62 -5.42
CA ASP A 330 9.85 -12.95 -5.95
C ASP A 330 9.25 -12.88 -7.36
N TYR A 331 8.25 -12.02 -7.55
CA TYR A 331 7.63 -11.82 -8.87
C TYR A 331 8.63 -11.27 -9.88
N ARG A 332 9.37 -10.22 -9.51
CA ARG A 332 10.38 -9.57 -10.36
C ARG A 332 11.45 -10.57 -10.83
N VAL A 333 11.99 -11.37 -9.91
CA VAL A 333 13.04 -12.36 -10.21
C VAL A 333 12.49 -13.48 -11.07
N CYS A 334 11.30 -13.99 -10.78
CA CYS A 334 10.67 -15.05 -11.58
C CYS A 334 10.33 -14.57 -13.00
N LEU A 335 9.89 -13.31 -13.14
CA LEU A 335 9.65 -12.70 -14.46
C LEU A 335 10.96 -12.55 -15.25
N ALA A 336 12.00 -11.98 -14.63
CA ALA A 336 13.32 -11.79 -15.27
C ALA A 336 13.99 -13.12 -15.66
N SER A 337 13.68 -14.21 -14.95
CA SER A 337 14.20 -15.55 -15.20
C SER A 337 13.32 -16.36 -16.16
N GLY A 338 12.22 -15.81 -16.69
CA GLY A 338 11.31 -16.52 -17.59
C GLY A 338 10.55 -17.68 -16.92
N ILE A 339 10.34 -17.60 -15.60
CA ILE A 339 9.53 -18.59 -14.85
C ILE A 339 8.05 -18.18 -14.88
N VAL A 340 7.78 -16.87 -14.89
CA VAL A 340 6.46 -16.27 -15.04
C VAL A 340 6.46 -15.44 -16.31
N GLU A 341 5.42 -15.53 -17.11
CA GLU A 341 5.21 -14.69 -18.27
C GLU A 341 4.43 -13.43 -17.89
N ASN A 342 4.75 -12.31 -18.53
CA ASN A 342 3.96 -11.10 -18.43
C ASN A 342 2.86 -11.15 -19.49
N GLU A 343 1.58 -11.25 -19.10
CA GLU A 343 0.47 -11.27 -20.07
C GLU A 343 0.44 -10.05 -21.00
N CYS A 344 1.13 -8.95 -20.65
CA CYS A 344 1.22 -7.80 -21.55
C CYS A 344 1.89 -8.10 -22.88
N ASP A 345 2.85 -9.03 -22.92
CA ASP A 345 3.59 -9.36 -24.14
C ASP A 345 2.70 -10.14 -25.14
N ASN A 346 1.68 -10.83 -24.64
CA ASN A 346 0.73 -11.59 -25.48
C ASN A 346 -0.44 -10.76 -26.00
N VAL A 347 -0.78 -9.63 -25.35
CA VAL A 347 -1.89 -8.74 -25.80
C VAL A 347 -1.41 -7.80 -26.90
N CYS A 348 -0.15 -7.33 -26.83
CA CYS A 348 0.41 -6.45 -27.85
C CYS A 348 0.76 -7.18 -29.16
N SER A 349 1.03 -8.50 -29.11
CA SER A 349 1.32 -9.28 -30.31
C SER A 349 0.09 -9.71 -31.10
N ASN A 350 -1.09 -9.77 -30.49
CA ASN A 350 -2.34 -10.14 -31.15
C ASN A 350 -3.12 -8.95 -31.78
N GLN A 351 -2.60 -7.71 -31.67
CA GLN A 351 -3.18 -6.55 -32.36
C GLN A 351 -2.45 -6.18 -33.67
N GLN A 352 -1.49 -7.03 -34.11
CA GLN A 352 -0.79 -6.85 -35.38
C GLN A 352 -1.21 -7.89 -36.45
N GLU A 353 -2.25 -8.69 -36.21
CA GLU A 353 -2.98 -9.45 -37.24
C GLU A 353 -4.41 -8.87 -37.34
#